data_c62aeda6f30fb349b19995ef65348d0f
#
_entry.id   c62aeda6f30fb349b19995ef65348d0f
#
_cell.length_a   1.000
_cell.length_b   1.000
_cell.length_c   1.000
_cell.angle_alpha   90.00
_cell.angle_beta   90.00
_cell.angle_gamma   90.00
#
_symmetry.space_group_name_H-M   'P 1'
#
loop_
_entity.id
_entity.type
_entity.pdbx_description
1 polymer ?
#
loop_
_entity_poly.entity_id
_entity_poly.type
_entity_poly.pdbx_seq_one_letter_code
_entity_poly.pdbx_strand_id
1 'polypeptide(L)'
;LANEKRYNFDYEKNFDKKTGKQIEDIYVNKGDTRGKFVRDVYLNAKARGLAYPEIVASQAAAESRYGASKIAQEANNLFGIKLRKGEIGEAREFMTKEDYGQGQVPEKANFRVFNSVDESIQGYNTFIQDKKYKEALQAKTPIEYLQKIKDAGYATDQSYVKTVGDVYQQYKDAGIFD
;
A
#
# COMPACT_ATOMS: atom_id res chain seq x y z
N LEU A 1 16.10 -14.19 1.47
CA LEU A 1 16.41 -14.52 2.86
C LEU A 1 16.24 -13.31 3.77
N ALA A 2 17.08 -12.27 3.70
CA ALA A 2 16.91 -11.05 4.47
C ALA A 2 15.63 -10.28 4.07
N ASN A 3 15.16 -10.43 2.84
CA ASN A 3 13.97 -9.79 2.30
C ASN A 3 12.67 -10.51 2.69
N GLU A 4 12.71 -11.81 2.93
CA GLU A 4 11.56 -12.60 3.36
C GLU A 4 11.03 -12.21 4.75
N LYS A 5 11.88 -11.61 5.57
CA LYS A 5 11.51 -11.12 6.91
C LYS A 5 10.94 -9.69 6.89
N ARG A 6 10.91 -9.02 5.74
CA ARG A 6 10.50 -7.61 5.66
C ARG A 6 9.00 -7.39 5.73
N TYR A 7 8.21 -8.40 5.42
CA TYR A 7 6.76 -8.35 5.53
C TYR A 7 6.23 -9.75 5.86
N ASN A 8 5.21 -9.79 6.67
CA ASN A 8 4.59 -11.02 7.12
C ASN A 8 3.25 -11.22 6.41
N PHE A 9 3.28 -11.81 5.21
CA PHE A 9 2.09 -12.14 4.46
C PHE A 9 1.52 -13.49 4.89
N ASP A 10 0.20 -13.56 4.94
CA ASP A 10 -0.54 -14.79 5.05
C ASP A 10 -0.65 -15.44 3.66
N TYR A 11 0.28 -16.32 3.34
CA TYR A 11 0.35 -16.95 2.03
C TYR A 11 -0.85 -17.85 1.71
N GLU A 12 -1.58 -18.35 2.70
CA GLU A 12 -2.81 -19.07 2.44
C GLU A 12 -3.90 -18.17 1.84
N LYS A 13 -3.95 -16.91 2.26
CA LYS A 13 -4.85 -15.92 1.68
C LYS A 13 -4.39 -15.38 0.33
N ASN A 14 -3.10 -15.47 0.05
CA ASN A 14 -2.49 -15.00 -1.18
C ASN A 14 -2.37 -16.09 -2.25
N PHE A 15 -3.06 -17.20 -2.06
CA PHE A 15 -3.11 -18.30 -2.99
C PHE A 15 -3.83 -17.89 -4.28
N ASP A 16 -3.16 -18.08 -5.43
CA ASP A 16 -3.77 -17.82 -6.73
C ASP A 16 -4.79 -18.92 -7.06
N LYS A 17 -6.07 -18.61 -6.95
CA LYS A 17 -7.17 -19.54 -7.19
C LYS A 17 -7.26 -20.03 -8.64
N LYS A 18 -6.71 -19.28 -9.61
CA LYS A 18 -6.71 -19.68 -11.02
C LYS A 18 -5.68 -20.74 -11.33
N THR A 19 -4.48 -20.58 -10.79
CA THR A 19 -3.34 -21.45 -11.11
C THR A 19 -3.12 -22.55 -10.07
N GLY A 20 -3.74 -22.45 -8.91
CA GLY A 20 -3.51 -23.35 -7.79
C GLY A 20 -2.12 -23.24 -7.19
N LYS A 21 -1.38 -22.16 -7.50
CA LYS A 21 -0.01 -21.94 -7.02
C LYS A 21 0.03 -20.90 -5.93
N GLN A 22 0.88 -21.12 -4.95
CA GLN A 22 1.32 -20.08 -4.04
C GLN A 22 2.12 -19.04 -4.84
N ILE A 23 1.90 -17.77 -4.55
CA ILE A 23 2.61 -16.68 -5.24
C ILE A 23 4.11 -16.77 -5.05
N GLU A 24 4.55 -17.28 -3.92
CA GLU A 24 5.94 -17.56 -3.61
C GLU A 24 6.62 -18.42 -4.69
N ASP A 25 5.94 -19.45 -5.20
CA ASP A 25 6.46 -20.33 -6.23
C ASP A 25 6.67 -19.62 -7.57
N ILE A 26 5.95 -18.53 -7.82
CA ILE A 26 6.04 -17.80 -9.08
C ILE A 26 7.22 -16.83 -9.10
N TYR A 27 7.53 -16.19 -7.97
CA TYR A 27 8.50 -15.08 -7.94
C TYR A 27 9.81 -15.38 -7.21
N VAL A 28 9.81 -16.27 -6.22
CA VAL A 28 11.05 -16.65 -5.51
C VAL A 28 12.07 -17.26 -6.48
N ASN A 29 11.60 -18.07 -7.41
CA ASN A 29 12.45 -18.69 -8.44
C ASN A 29 13.02 -17.68 -9.45
N LYS A 30 12.51 -16.45 -9.49
CA LYS A 30 12.99 -15.39 -10.40
C LYS A 30 13.86 -14.34 -9.69
N GLY A 31 14.05 -14.46 -8.38
CA GLY A 31 14.80 -13.46 -7.61
C GLY A 31 14.17 -12.07 -7.56
N ASP A 32 12.92 -11.92 -8.00
CA ASP A 32 12.21 -10.64 -8.03
C ASP A 32 11.40 -10.43 -6.74
N THR A 33 12.09 -9.96 -5.71
CA THR A 33 11.45 -9.68 -4.40
C THR A 33 10.49 -8.49 -4.44
N ARG A 34 10.70 -7.51 -5.33
CA ARG A 34 9.80 -6.36 -5.49
C ARG A 34 8.52 -6.75 -6.21
N GLY A 35 8.63 -7.47 -7.30
CA GLY A 35 7.47 -8.01 -8.02
C GLY A 35 6.63 -8.93 -7.14
N LYS A 36 7.29 -9.77 -6.33
CA LYS A 36 6.62 -10.60 -5.33
C LYS A 36 5.84 -9.76 -4.32
N PHE A 37 6.45 -8.72 -3.75
CA PHE A 37 5.77 -7.81 -2.83
C PHE A 37 4.51 -7.20 -3.46
N VAL A 38 4.63 -6.64 -4.66
CA VAL A 38 3.51 -6.01 -5.35
C VAL A 38 2.39 -7.01 -5.62
N ARG A 39 2.74 -8.21 -6.09
CA ARG A 39 1.77 -9.28 -6.35
C ARG A 39 1.05 -9.72 -5.07
N ASP A 40 1.79 -9.93 -3.98
CA ASP A 40 1.23 -10.34 -2.70
C ASP A 40 0.22 -9.30 -2.16
N VAL A 41 0.57 -8.02 -2.19
CA VAL A 41 -0.36 -6.95 -1.77
C VAL A 41 -1.57 -6.89 -2.70
N TYR A 42 -1.34 -6.98 -4.01
CA TYR A 42 -2.43 -6.98 -5.00
C TYR A 42 -3.46 -8.08 -4.73
N LEU A 43 -3.01 -9.31 -4.54
CA LEU A 43 -3.92 -10.43 -4.31
C LEU A 43 -4.62 -10.35 -2.96
N ASN A 44 -3.92 -9.87 -1.93
CA ASN A 44 -4.53 -9.65 -0.62
C ASN A 44 -5.63 -8.57 -0.70
N ALA A 45 -5.34 -7.44 -1.33
CA ALA A 45 -6.29 -6.37 -1.55
C ALA A 45 -7.50 -6.84 -2.38
N LYS A 46 -7.26 -7.59 -3.44
CA LYS A 46 -8.30 -8.16 -4.29
C LYS A 46 -9.20 -9.13 -3.52
N ALA A 47 -8.61 -10.02 -2.72
CA ALA A 47 -9.35 -10.96 -1.90
C ALA A 47 -10.23 -10.27 -0.85
N ARG A 48 -9.86 -9.09 -0.39
CA ARG A 48 -10.62 -8.26 0.55
C ARG A 48 -11.65 -7.37 -0.13
N GLY A 49 -11.75 -7.41 -1.46
CA GLY A 49 -12.73 -6.64 -2.22
C GLY A 49 -12.42 -5.15 -2.34
N LEU A 50 -11.15 -4.74 -2.16
CA LEU A 50 -10.77 -3.34 -2.33
C LEU A 50 -10.98 -2.91 -3.80
N ALA A 51 -11.46 -1.66 -3.96
CA ALA A 51 -11.50 -1.03 -5.26
C ALA A 51 -10.06 -0.80 -5.76
N TYR A 52 -9.81 -1.09 -7.01
CA TYR A 52 -8.50 -0.89 -7.64
C TYR A 52 -7.33 -1.50 -6.86
N PRO A 53 -7.33 -2.82 -6.59
CA PRO A 53 -6.28 -3.49 -5.83
C PRO A 53 -4.88 -3.30 -6.43
N GLU A 54 -4.77 -3.09 -7.73
CA GLU A 54 -3.53 -2.75 -8.44
C GLU A 54 -2.95 -1.39 -8.01
N ILE A 55 -3.80 -0.41 -7.74
CA ILE A 55 -3.38 0.89 -7.19
C ILE A 55 -3.01 0.75 -5.73
N VAL A 56 -3.77 -0.01 -4.96
CA VAL A 56 -3.47 -0.28 -3.53
C VAL A 56 -2.08 -0.91 -3.40
N ALA A 57 -1.75 -1.90 -4.23
CA ALA A 57 -0.43 -2.52 -4.25
C ALA A 57 0.68 -1.54 -4.65
N SER A 58 0.42 -0.67 -5.61
CA SER A 58 1.36 0.36 -6.05
C SER A 58 1.61 1.43 -4.99
N GLN A 59 0.57 1.82 -4.26
CA GLN A 59 0.68 2.70 -3.10
C GLN A 59 1.52 2.06 -1.99
N ALA A 60 1.24 0.81 -1.65
CA ALA A 60 2.00 0.09 -0.63
C ALA A 60 3.49 0.01 -1.00
N ALA A 61 3.80 -0.28 -2.25
CA ALA A 61 5.18 -0.34 -2.74
C ALA A 61 5.89 1.01 -2.61
N ALA A 62 5.26 2.09 -3.07
CA ALA A 62 5.84 3.42 -3.03
C ALA A 62 5.98 3.95 -1.58
N GLU A 63 4.93 3.80 -0.77
CA GLU A 63 4.90 4.32 0.60
C GLU A 63 5.82 3.57 1.56
N SER A 64 5.94 2.27 1.41
CA SER A 64 6.70 1.41 2.31
C SER A 64 8.09 1.02 1.78
N ARG A 65 8.48 1.50 0.62
CA ARG A 65 9.68 1.02 -0.10
C ARG A 65 9.68 -0.51 -0.21
N TYR A 66 8.59 -1.05 -0.73
CA TYR A 66 8.39 -2.49 -0.87
C TYR A 66 8.52 -3.24 0.47
N GLY A 67 7.97 -2.67 1.54
CA GLY A 67 8.01 -3.24 2.89
C GLY A 67 9.31 -3.02 3.65
N ALA A 68 10.26 -2.28 3.09
CA ALA A 68 11.60 -2.08 3.68
C ALA A 68 11.69 -0.84 4.59
N SER A 69 10.70 0.05 4.58
CA SER A 69 10.72 1.26 5.41
C SER A 69 10.66 0.93 6.89
N LYS A 70 11.14 1.85 7.73
CA LYS A 70 11.10 1.71 9.18
C LYS A 70 9.66 1.57 9.70
N ILE A 71 8.73 2.34 9.14
CA ILE A 71 7.31 2.29 9.51
C ILE A 71 6.72 0.91 9.16
N ALA A 72 7.03 0.38 7.99
CA ALA A 72 6.59 -0.96 7.59
C ALA A 72 7.17 -2.05 8.51
N GLN A 73 8.45 -1.96 8.84
CA GLN A 73 9.14 -2.97 9.66
C GLN A 73 8.72 -2.96 11.13
N GLU A 74 8.53 -1.79 11.71
CA GLU A 74 8.26 -1.63 13.14
C GLU A 74 6.78 -1.51 13.48
N ALA A 75 5.93 -1.09 12.52
CA ALA A 75 4.50 -0.89 12.73
C ALA A 75 3.61 -1.73 11.81
N ASN A 76 4.18 -2.56 10.93
CA ASN A 76 3.44 -3.32 9.91
C ASN A 76 2.53 -2.43 9.03
N ASN A 77 2.88 -1.16 8.91
CA ASN A 77 2.06 -0.14 8.24
C ASN A 77 2.63 0.13 6.85
N LEU A 78 1.96 -0.38 5.82
CA LEU A 78 2.41 -0.26 4.42
C LEU A 78 2.00 1.04 3.74
N PHE A 79 1.05 1.79 4.32
CA PHE A 79 0.38 2.90 3.65
C PHE A 79 0.63 4.26 4.31
N GLY A 80 1.42 4.29 5.38
CA GLY A 80 1.62 5.52 6.13
C GLY A 80 0.34 6.03 6.81
N ILE A 81 -0.54 5.14 7.24
CA ILE A 81 -1.79 5.50 7.91
C ILE A 81 -1.48 6.03 9.31
N LYS A 82 -1.88 7.28 9.55
CA LYS A 82 -1.71 7.95 10.84
C LYS A 82 -2.87 7.65 11.78
N LEU A 83 -2.59 7.62 13.08
CA LEU A 83 -3.64 7.66 14.10
C LEU A 83 -3.98 9.13 14.38
N ARG A 84 -5.23 9.51 14.10
CA ARG A 84 -5.70 10.88 14.32
C ARG A 84 -6.08 11.10 15.79
N LYS A 85 -6.01 12.35 16.23
CA LYS A 85 -6.46 12.73 17.57
C LYS A 85 -7.91 12.31 17.80
N GLY A 86 -8.16 11.58 18.89
CA GLY A 86 -9.48 11.06 19.25
C GLY A 86 -9.80 9.68 18.68
N GLU A 87 -9.00 9.14 17.77
CA GLU A 87 -9.14 7.76 17.31
C GLU A 87 -8.55 6.79 18.33
N ILE A 88 -9.16 5.62 18.44
CA ILE A 88 -8.69 4.53 19.31
C ILE A 88 -7.78 3.60 18.50
N GLY A 89 -6.65 3.22 19.07
CA GLY A 89 -5.71 2.30 18.46
C GLY A 89 -4.30 2.49 19.00
N GLU A 90 -3.43 1.58 18.62
CA GLU A 90 -2.01 1.68 18.92
C GLU A 90 -1.32 2.57 17.86
N ALA A 91 -0.44 3.44 18.34
CA ALA A 91 0.35 4.30 17.45
C ALA A 91 1.79 4.38 17.93
N ARG A 92 2.68 4.69 16.98
CA ARG A 92 4.09 4.94 17.23
C ARG A 92 4.55 6.17 16.47
N GLU A 93 5.37 6.98 17.10
CA GLU A 93 5.91 8.19 16.49
C GLU A 93 7.06 7.87 15.54
N PHE A 94 7.00 8.41 14.33
CA PHE A 94 8.08 8.36 13.34
C PHE A 94 8.27 9.73 12.70
N MET A 95 9.47 9.98 12.20
CA MET A 95 9.72 11.12 11.32
C MET A 95 9.14 10.83 9.93
N THR A 96 8.47 11.82 9.37
CA THR A 96 7.96 11.80 8.00
C THR A 96 8.32 13.10 7.30
N LYS A 97 8.04 13.19 6.00
CA LYS A 97 8.17 14.41 5.21
C LYS A 97 6.82 14.78 4.63
N GLU A 98 6.42 16.02 4.85
CA GLU A 98 5.17 16.56 4.33
C GLU A 98 5.46 17.73 3.41
N ASP A 99 4.61 17.96 2.41
CA ASP A 99 4.70 19.08 1.50
C ASP A 99 3.42 19.92 1.59
N TYR A 100 3.56 21.12 2.11
CA TYR A 100 2.46 22.10 2.24
C TYR A 100 2.50 23.18 1.13
N GLY A 101 3.15 22.86 -0.01
CA GLY A 101 3.25 23.75 -1.16
C GLY A 101 4.56 24.55 -1.25
N GLN A 102 5.49 24.32 -0.33
CA GLN A 102 6.79 25.01 -0.28
C GLN A 102 7.97 24.03 -0.20
N GLY A 103 7.78 22.80 -0.68
CA GLY A 103 8.75 21.72 -0.61
C GLY A 103 8.57 20.84 0.62
N GLN A 104 9.33 19.75 0.67
CA GLN A 104 9.23 18.77 1.75
C GLN A 104 9.85 19.29 3.04
N VAL A 105 9.11 19.18 4.13
CA VAL A 105 9.57 19.49 5.49
C VAL A 105 9.50 18.26 6.38
N PRO A 106 10.52 18.00 7.23
CA PRO A 106 10.47 16.91 8.19
C PRO A 106 9.45 17.21 9.30
N GLU A 107 8.68 16.20 9.66
CA GLU A 107 7.64 16.30 10.68
C GLU A 107 7.53 14.99 11.46
N LYS A 108 7.26 15.06 12.75
CA LYS A 108 6.91 13.89 13.57
C LYS A 108 5.42 13.62 13.47
N ALA A 109 5.05 12.37 13.29
CA ALA A 109 3.65 11.96 13.27
C ALA A 109 3.45 10.61 13.94
N ASN A 110 2.24 10.40 14.46
CA ASN A 110 1.82 9.13 15.04
C ASN A 110 1.21 8.24 13.96
N PHE A 111 1.89 7.17 13.63
CA PHE A 111 1.43 6.18 12.67
C PHE A 111 0.76 5.01 13.38
N ARG A 112 -0.32 4.50 12.81
CA ARG A 112 -0.98 3.30 13.34
C ARG A 112 -0.02 2.12 13.34
N VAL A 113 -0.04 1.34 14.42
CA VAL A 113 0.62 0.05 14.53
C VAL A 113 -0.42 -1.04 14.24
N PHE A 114 -0.09 -1.92 13.31
CA PHE A 114 -0.90 -3.10 12.98
C PHE A 114 -0.22 -4.36 13.48
N ASN A 115 -0.99 -5.40 13.81
CA ASN A 115 -0.44 -6.67 14.28
C ASN A 115 0.21 -7.48 13.14
N SER A 116 -0.18 -7.19 11.90
CA SER A 116 0.39 -7.81 10.71
C SER A 116 0.28 -6.87 9.51
N VAL A 117 1.03 -7.17 8.46
CA VAL A 117 0.93 -6.47 7.18
C VAL A 117 -0.46 -6.66 6.56
N ASP A 118 -1.04 -7.85 6.70
CA ASP A 118 -2.42 -8.13 6.27
C ASP A 118 -3.43 -7.19 6.94
N GLU A 119 -3.27 -6.93 8.22
CA GLU A 119 -4.13 -5.98 8.94
C GLU A 119 -3.97 -4.54 8.45
N SER A 120 -2.79 -4.14 7.98
CA SER A 120 -2.63 -2.80 7.40
C SER A 120 -3.38 -2.65 6.08
N ILE A 121 -3.51 -3.72 5.30
CA ILE A 121 -4.33 -3.73 4.08
C ILE A 121 -5.81 -3.61 4.43
N GLN A 122 -6.28 -4.30 5.47
CA GLN A 122 -7.63 -4.10 6.00
C GLN A 122 -7.81 -2.69 6.56
N GLY A 123 -6.80 -2.16 7.23
CA GLY A 123 -6.78 -0.78 7.73
C GLY A 123 -6.91 0.25 6.60
N TYR A 124 -6.25 0.01 5.47
CA TYR A 124 -6.44 0.82 4.26
C TYR A 124 -7.89 0.77 3.78
N ASN A 125 -8.49 -0.41 3.72
CA ASN A 125 -9.88 -0.56 3.30
C ASN A 125 -10.82 0.26 4.19
N THR A 126 -10.65 0.19 5.50
CA THR A 126 -11.42 1.00 6.45
C THR A 126 -11.18 2.49 6.24
N PHE A 127 -9.93 2.89 6.07
CA PHE A 127 -9.52 4.28 5.89
C PHE A 127 -10.15 4.92 4.65
N ILE A 128 -10.16 4.20 3.52
CA ILE A 128 -10.67 4.71 2.25
C ILE A 128 -12.21 4.80 2.21
N GLN A 129 -12.91 4.22 3.20
CA GLN A 129 -14.36 4.37 3.35
C GLN A 129 -14.78 5.71 3.94
N ASP A 130 -13.83 6.54 4.39
CA ASP A 130 -14.15 7.91 4.82
C ASP A 130 -14.90 8.66 3.70
N LYS A 131 -15.94 9.41 4.10
CA LYS A 131 -16.82 10.13 3.16
C LYS A 131 -16.07 11.01 2.16
N LYS A 132 -14.90 11.53 2.52
CA LYS A 132 -14.08 12.38 1.63
C LYS A 132 -13.56 11.63 0.41
N TYR A 133 -13.47 10.30 0.45
CA TYR A 133 -13.05 9.46 -0.67
C TYR A 133 -14.21 8.88 -1.49
N LYS A 134 -15.43 9.28 -1.21
CA LYS A 134 -16.63 8.74 -1.89
C LYS A 134 -16.54 8.85 -3.41
N GLU A 135 -16.08 9.98 -3.93
CA GLU A 135 -15.92 10.17 -5.38
C GLU A 135 -14.83 9.27 -5.96
N ALA A 136 -13.74 9.07 -5.20
CA ALA A 136 -12.67 8.17 -5.62
C ALA A 136 -13.17 6.73 -5.78
N LEU A 137 -14.02 6.27 -4.86
CA LEU A 137 -14.60 4.93 -4.94
C LEU A 137 -15.54 4.75 -6.13
N GLN A 138 -15.98 5.83 -6.77
CA GLN A 138 -16.81 5.82 -7.98
C GLN A 138 -16.00 6.00 -9.27
N ALA A 139 -14.68 6.09 -9.17
CA ALA A 139 -13.79 6.25 -10.33
C ALA A 139 -13.98 5.12 -11.34
N LYS A 140 -13.74 5.42 -12.60
CA LYS A 140 -13.93 4.48 -13.73
C LYS A 140 -12.63 3.80 -14.16
N THR A 141 -11.48 4.36 -13.79
CA THR A 141 -10.16 3.83 -14.12
C THR A 141 -9.23 3.86 -12.91
N PRO A 142 -8.17 3.02 -12.90
CA PRO A 142 -7.19 3.03 -11.81
C PRO A 142 -6.53 4.39 -11.60
N ILE A 143 -6.13 5.06 -12.67
CA ILE A 143 -5.47 6.38 -12.58
C ILE A 143 -6.44 7.46 -12.11
N GLU A 144 -7.70 7.40 -12.52
CA GLU A 144 -8.73 8.32 -12.01
C GLU A 144 -8.92 8.14 -10.49
N TYR A 145 -8.96 6.90 -10.02
CA TYR A 145 -9.01 6.60 -8.58
C TYR A 145 -7.82 7.22 -7.84
N LEU A 146 -6.61 7.00 -8.34
CA LEU A 146 -5.40 7.55 -7.74
C LEU A 146 -5.43 9.08 -7.68
N GLN A 147 -5.82 9.74 -8.77
CA GLN A 147 -5.94 11.20 -8.82
C GLN A 147 -6.97 11.72 -7.81
N LYS A 148 -8.13 11.07 -7.72
CA LYS A 148 -9.21 11.49 -6.82
C LYS A 148 -8.86 11.31 -5.35
N ILE A 149 -8.16 10.24 -4.96
CA ILE A 149 -7.70 10.10 -3.57
C ILE A 149 -6.65 11.16 -3.22
N LYS A 150 -5.75 11.48 -4.14
CA LYS A 150 -4.77 12.57 -3.95
C LYS A 150 -5.49 13.91 -3.76
N ASP A 151 -6.43 14.23 -4.64
CA ASP A 151 -7.21 15.48 -4.60
C ASP A 151 -8.03 15.60 -3.30
N ALA A 152 -8.48 14.48 -2.75
CA ALA A 152 -9.18 14.43 -1.46
C ALA A 152 -8.26 14.53 -0.24
N GLY A 153 -6.94 14.65 -0.45
CA GLY A 153 -5.97 14.87 0.63
C GLY A 153 -5.31 13.61 1.17
N TYR A 154 -5.30 12.50 0.40
CA TYR A 154 -4.64 11.26 0.82
C TYR A 154 -3.14 11.46 1.09
N ALA A 155 -2.47 12.27 0.27
CA ALA A 155 -1.06 12.57 0.40
C ALA A 155 -0.79 14.05 0.10
N THR A 156 0.23 14.61 0.73
CA THR A 156 0.65 16.00 0.56
C THR A 156 1.68 16.19 -0.55
N ASP A 157 2.45 15.14 -0.88
CA ASP A 157 3.49 15.18 -1.90
C ASP A 157 2.89 15.51 -3.28
N GLN A 158 3.39 16.58 -3.91
CA GLN A 158 2.92 17.02 -5.22
C GLN A 158 3.22 16.02 -6.34
N SER A 159 4.22 15.18 -6.18
CA SER A 159 4.58 14.14 -7.15
C SER A 159 3.92 12.77 -6.89
N TYR A 160 3.00 12.68 -5.92
CA TYR A 160 2.42 11.42 -5.46
C TYR A 160 1.78 10.61 -6.60
N VAL A 161 0.93 11.25 -7.41
CA VAL A 161 0.25 10.57 -8.52
C VAL A 161 1.24 10.05 -9.56
N LYS A 162 2.28 10.84 -9.86
CA LYS A 162 3.33 10.39 -10.78
C LYS A 162 4.12 9.21 -10.20
N THR A 163 4.54 9.29 -8.95
CA THR A 163 5.33 8.26 -8.30
C THR A 163 4.58 6.93 -8.22
N VAL A 164 3.35 6.94 -7.72
CA VAL A 164 2.51 5.75 -7.63
C VAL A 164 2.08 5.26 -9.01
N GLY A 165 1.74 6.17 -9.91
CA GLY A 165 1.36 5.85 -11.28
C GLY A 165 2.49 5.17 -12.07
N ASP A 166 3.73 5.59 -11.87
CA ASP A 166 4.90 4.96 -12.49
C ASP A 166 5.10 3.53 -11.97
N VAL A 167 4.93 3.29 -10.68
CA VAL A 167 4.97 1.94 -10.09
C VAL A 167 3.86 1.08 -10.68
N TYR A 168 2.64 1.59 -10.72
CA TYR A 168 1.50 0.90 -11.33
C TYR A 168 1.78 0.51 -12.77
N GLN A 169 2.25 1.43 -13.59
CA GLN A 169 2.52 1.17 -15.01
C GLN A 169 3.62 0.12 -15.20
N GLN A 170 4.69 0.19 -14.42
CA GLN A 170 5.79 -0.78 -14.44
C GLN A 170 5.29 -2.20 -14.22
N TYR A 171 4.48 -2.43 -13.19
CA TYR A 171 4.02 -3.77 -12.84
C TYR A 171 2.84 -4.24 -13.68
N LYS A 172 2.03 -3.32 -14.18
CA LYS A 172 1.03 -3.63 -15.21
C LYS A 172 1.70 -4.17 -16.47
N ASP A 173 2.73 -3.50 -16.96
CA ASP A 173 3.47 -3.91 -18.17
C ASP A 173 4.19 -5.25 -17.94
N ALA A 174 4.61 -5.54 -16.72
CA ALA A 174 5.23 -6.81 -16.36
C ALA A 174 4.22 -7.95 -16.14
N GLY A 175 2.91 -7.71 -16.25
CA GLY A 175 1.87 -8.72 -16.07
C GLY A 175 1.60 -9.11 -14.62
N ILE A 176 2.03 -8.31 -13.64
CA ILE A 176 1.88 -8.64 -12.21
C ILE A 176 0.41 -8.65 -11.77
N PHE A 177 -0.45 -7.89 -12.44
CA PHE A 177 -1.87 -7.78 -12.12
C PHE A 177 -2.79 -8.66 -12.96
N ASP A 178 -2.23 -9.53 -13.78
CA ASP A 178 -3.01 -10.44 -14.65
C ASP A 178 -3.51 -11.69 -13.92
#